data_02abc6f70ca69e813a99da1b88ca0707
#
_entry.id   02abc6f70ca69e813a99da1b88ca0707
#
_cell.length_a   1.000
_cell.length_b   1.000
_cell.length_c   1.000
_cell.angle_alpha   90.00
_cell.angle_beta   90.00
_cell.angle_gamma   90.00
#
_symmetry.space_group_name_H-M   'P 1'
#
loop_
_entity.id
_entity.type
_entity.pdbx_description
1 polymer ?
#
loop_
_entity_poly.entity_id
_entity_poly.type
_entity_poly.pdbx_seq_one_letter_code
_entity_poly.pdbx_strand_id
1 'polypeptide(L)'
;MYRLLCLIPLFISCSGDDLEDTSSTPTLEPPAEGEGFQFKMEAVVEPFSEAWICTIYPLGITEPANVNWAEFIQNEGTHHMTLSTPALDGNHGLDYGTYNCEELYAEMLPDQILFFGHQGAGSGTLSLPEGIAATFPVGLDILHEIHYVNPTPEPVQLYSYANAYTITNGEVTDRIWGGQVRDETIEIPANSEHTEWTRCVMNRDVEVHFLASHTHEKGKRFDIAQFDGTTTSEVFYSNTDWHDPLITQYDPPLVVPAGAGFEYSCTWENDTDQPISYGSTSKDEMCNMTIVHTPMDLGARCEVVETSDGVLWSP
;
A
#
# COMPACT_ATOMS: atom_id res chain seq x y z
N MET A 1 18.56 -75.78 -39.19
CA MET A 1 17.41 -75.15 -38.53
C MET A 1 17.81 -73.75 -38.06
N TYR A 2 17.61 -72.77 -38.90
CA TYR A 2 17.89 -71.37 -38.58
C TYR A 2 16.58 -70.67 -38.24
N ARG A 3 16.49 -70.16 -36.99
CA ARG A 3 15.34 -69.28 -36.58
C ARG A 3 15.69 -67.85 -36.93
N LEU A 4 14.86 -67.27 -37.75
CA LEU A 4 14.89 -65.89 -38.13
C LEU A 4 14.29 -65.04 -36.98
N LEU A 5 15.08 -64.14 -36.39
CA LEU A 5 14.58 -63.12 -35.45
C LEU A 5 14.14 -61.90 -36.27
N CYS A 6 12.87 -61.59 -36.18
CA CYS A 6 12.31 -60.35 -36.68
C CYS A 6 12.56 -59.24 -35.64
N LEU A 7 13.35 -58.24 -36.03
CA LEU A 7 13.52 -56.97 -35.25
C LEU A 7 12.42 -56.00 -35.69
N ILE A 8 11.57 -55.60 -34.73
CA ILE A 8 10.58 -54.55 -34.89
C ILE A 8 11.25 -53.24 -34.46
N PRO A 9 11.30 -52.17 -35.31
CA PRO A 9 11.77 -50.86 -34.87
C PRO A 9 10.70 -50.18 -34.04
N LEU A 10 11.00 -49.88 -32.75
CA LEU A 10 10.22 -48.95 -31.95
C LEU A 10 10.43 -47.52 -32.51
N PHE A 11 9.39 -46.94 -33.06
CA PHE A 11 9.31 -45.50 -33.27
C PHE A 11 8.99 -44.85 -31.92
N ILE A 12 9.99 -44.20 -31.34
CA ILE A 12 9.79 -43.26 -30.22
C ILE A 12 9.25 -41.99 -30.87
N SER A 13 7.95 -41.75 -30.70
CA SER A 13 7.32 -40.46 -30.97
C SER A 13 7.73 -39.53 -29.81
N CYS A 14 8.65 -38.60 -30.06
CA CYS A 14 8.79 -37.43 -29.20
C CYS A 14 7.55 -36.56 -29.39
N SER A 15 6.60 -36.64 -28.47
CA SER A 15 5.65 -35.56 -28.26
C SER A 15 6.45 -34.35 -27.81
N GLY A 16 6.52 -33.32 -28.65
CA GLY A 16 7.01 -32.04 -28.23
C GLY A 16 6.06 -31.54 -27.14
N ASP A 17 6.56 -31.42 -25.94
CA ASP A 17 5.92 -30.55 -24.94
C ASP A 17 5.95 -29.16 -25.56
N ASP A 18 4.79 -28.65 -25.91
CA ASP A 18 4.60 -27.24 -26.19
C ASP A 18 5.03 -26.51 -24.91
N LEU A 19 6.20 -25.88 -24.94
CA LEU A 19 6.59 -24.93 -23.96
C LEU A 19 5.56 -23.82 -24.05
N GLU A 20 4.65 -23.74 -23.08
CA GLU A 20 3.79 -22.58 -22.93
C GLU A 20 4.70 -21.36 -22.95
N ASP A 21 4.44 -20.46 -23.87
CA ASP A 21 5.10 -19.16 -23.96
C ASP A 21 4.70 -18.36 -22.71
N THR A 22 5.53 -18.42 -21.67
CA THR A 22 5.34 -17.72 -20.39
C THR A 22 5.65 -16.23 -20.50
N SER A 23 5.79 -15.68 -21.73
CA SER A 23 6.17 -14.29 -21.96
C SER A 23 4.98 -13.30 -21.99
N SER A 24 3.74 -13.75 -21.78
CA SER A 24 2.60 -12.82 -21.72
C SER A 24 2.52 -12.15 -20.35
N THR A 25 2.60 -10.82 -20.32
CA THR A 25 2.24 -10.03 -19.14
C THR A 25 0.87 -10.48 -18.62
N PRO A 26 0.72 -10.81 -17.34
CA PRO A 26 -0.59 -11.14 -16.79
C PRO A 26 -1.61 -10.04 -17.09
N THR A 27 -2.84 -10.41 -17.34
CA THR A 27 -3.92 -9.46 -17.59
C THR A 27 -4.93 -9.50 -16.46
N LEU A 28 -5.37 -8.32 -16.05
CA LEU A 28 -6.53 -8.15 -15.19
C LEU A 28 -7.67 -7.63 -16.06
N GLU A 29 -8.75 -8.41 -16.17
CA GLU A 29 -9.91 -7.99 -16.98
C GLU A 29 -10.57 -6.76 -16.32
N PRO A 30 -10.87 -5.70 -17.08
CA PRO A 30 -11.48 -4.51 -16.49
C PRO A 30 -12.90 -4.79 -16.02
N PRO A 31 -13.40 -4.01 -15.01
CA PRO A 31 -14.81 -4.03 -14.64
C PRO A 31 -15.71 -3.79 -15.88
N ALA A 32 -16.92 -4.37 -15.87
CA ALA A 32 -17.90 -4.06 -16.90
C ALA A 32 -18.28 -2.56 -16.88
N GLU A 33 -18.79 -2.07 -18.00
CA GLU A 33 -19.15 -0.66 -18.13
C GLU A 33 -20.14 -0.23 -17.02
N GLY A 34 -19.78 0.77 -16.23
CA GLY A 34 -20.56 1.29 -15.11
C GLY A 34 -20.40 0.53 -13.79
N GLU A 35 -19.61 -0.55 -13.73
CA GLU A 35 -19.37 -1.32 -12.53
C GLU A 35 -18.09 -0.93 -11.79
N GLY A 36 -17.23 -0.11 -12.40
CA GLY A 36 -15.98 0.28 -11.75
C GLY A 36 -14.96 0.93 -12.70
N PHE A 37 -13.71 0.95 -12.25
CA PHE A 37 -12.58 1.56 -12.94
C PHE A 37 -11.41 0.59 -12.97
N GLN A 38 -10.59 0.68 -14.03
CA GLN A 38 -9.30 0.01 -14.08
C GLN A 38 -8.18 1.04 -14.12
N PHE A 39 -7.20 0.85 -13.27
CA PHE A 39 -5.94 1.60 -13.20
C PHE A 39 -4.82 0.72 -13.77
N LYS A 40 -4.02 1.27 -14.69
CA LYS A 40 -2.93 0.53 -15.33
C LYS A 40 -1.66 1.36 -15.37
N MET A 41 -0.56 0.71 -15.04
CA MET A 41 0.78 1.21 -15.29
C MET A 41 1.65 0.10 -15.84
N GLU A 42 2.45 0.42 -16.84
CA GLU A 42 3.46 -0.46 -17.42
C GLU A 42 4.75 0.32 -17.66
N ALA A 43 5.89 -0.33 -17.41
CA ALA A 43 7.21 0.24 -17.63
C ALA A 43 8.24 -0.86 -17.88
N VAL A 44 9.44 -0.49 -18.35
CA VAL A 44 10.60 -1.38 -18.39
C VAL A 44 11.59 -0.93 -17.34
N VAL A 45 12.04 -1.86 -16.51
CA VAL A 45 13.07 -1.60 -15.50
C VAL A 45 14.37 -2.27 -15.93
N GLU A 46 15.41 -1.47 -16.13
CA GLU A 46 16.71 -1.92 -16.58
C GLU A 46 17.37 -2.90 -15.59
N PRO A 47 18.32 -3.72 -16.04
CA PRO A 47 19.06 -4.65 -15.16
C PRO A 47 19.72 -3.93 -13.99
N PHE A 48 19.65 -4.55 -12.80
CA PHE A 48 20.30 -4.07 -11.57
C PHE A 48 19.97 -2.59 -11.26
N SER A 49 18.73 -2.19 -11.54
CA SER A 49 18.26 -0.82 -11.31
C SER A 49 17.01 -0.79 -10.45
N GLU A 50 16.76 0.36 -9.86
CA GLU A 50 15.57 0.70 -9.11
C GLU A 50 14.70 1.63 -9.96
N ALA A 51 13.40 1.41 -9.94
CA ALA A 51 12.42 2.25 -10.61
C ALA A 51 11.34 2.67 -9.61
N TRP A 52 11.24 3.97 -9.38
CA TRP A 52 10.17 4.57 -8.60
C TRP A 52 9.40 5.53 -9.50
N ILE A 53 8.26 5.03 -10.02
CA ILE A 53 7.51 5.63 -11.12
C ILE A 53 6.15 6.10 -10.62
N CYS A 54 5.84 7.36 -10.90
CA CYS A 54 4.58 8.01 -10.64
C CYS A 54 3.90 8.42 -11.95
N THR A 55 2.61 8.13 -12.11
CA THR A 55 1.84 8.62 -13.25
C THR A 55 0.61 9.35 -12.77
N ILE A 56 0.42 10.60 -13.25
CA ILE A 56 -0.73 11.44 -12.93
C ILE A 56 -1.66 11.48 -14.14
N TYR A 57 -2.96 11.18 -13.90
CA TYR A 57 -4.00 11.23 -14.93
C TYR A 57 -5.38 11.48 -14.32
N PRO A 58 -6.34 12.06 -15.10
CA PRO A 58 -7.68 12.29 -14.59
C PRO A 58 -8.45 10.99 -14.47
N LEU A 59 -9.23 10.80 -13.40
CA LEU A 59 -10.15 9.68 -13.27
C LEU A 59 -11.30 9.77 -14.31
N GLY A 60 -11.66 10.99 -14.70
CA GLY A 60 -12.59 11.23 -15.82
C GLY A 60 -14.07 10.94 -15.51
N ILE A 61 -14.44 10.79 -14.24
CA ILE A 61 -15.83 10.55 -13.83
C ILE A 61 -16.67 11.82 -13.89
N THR A 62 -17.96 11.67 -14.23
CA THR A 62 -18.94 12.78 -14.32
C THR A 62 -19.88 12.85 -13.11
N GLU A 63 -19.89 11.80 -12.29
CA GLU A 63 -20.64 11.70 -11.03
C GLU A 63 -19.73 11.06 -9.97
N PRO A 64 -19.95 11.36 -8.65
CA PRO A 64 -19.19 10.70 -7.60
C PRO A 64 -19.36 9.19 -7.63
N ALA A 65 -18.26 8.45 -7.43
CA ALA A 65 -18.23 6.99 -7.44
C ALA A 65 -17.94 6.42 -6.05
N ASN A 66 -18.70 5.40 -5.64
CA ASN A 66 -18.56 4.77 -4.34
C ASN A 66 -17.90 3.41 -4.50
N VAL A 67 -16.61 3.32 -4.25
CA VAL A 67 -15.81 2.09 -4.34
C VAL A 67 -15.99 1.29 -3.05
N ASN A 68 -16.35 0.02 -3.21
CA ASN A 68 -16.53 -0.92 -2.10
C ASN A 68 -15.55 -2.09 -2.14
N TRP A 69 -15.04 -2.44 -3.31
CA TRP A 69 -14.14 -3.55 -3.50
C TRP A 69 -13.05 -3.21 -4.52
N ALA A 70 -11.87 -3.77 -4.33
CA ALA A 70 -10.74 -3.65 -5.26
C ALA A 70 -10.01 -4.97 -5.40
N GLU A 71 -9.44 -5.20 -6.58
CA GLU A 71 -8.49 -6.27 -6.86
C GLU A 71 -7.29 -5.72 -7.62
N PHE A 72 -6.15 -6.36 -7.50
CA PHE A 72 -4.94 -5.91 -8.18
C PHE A 72 -4.03 -7.08 -8.55
N ILE A 73 -3.18 -6.82 -9.56
CA ILE A 73 -2.02 -7.63 -9.91
C ILE A 73 -0.82 -6.72 -10.17
N GLN A 74 0.35 -7.18 -9.77
CA GLN A 74 1.63 -6.52 -10.00
C GLN A 74 2.75 -7.56 -10.10
N ASN A 75 3.95 -7.15 -10.51
CA ASN A 75 5.09 -8.06 -10.46
C ASN A 75 5.36 -8.53 -9.04
N GLU A 76 5.68 -9.82 -8.87
CA GLU A 76 6.24 -10.29 -7.61
C GLU A 76 7.54 -9.54 -7.31
N GLY A 77 7.77 -9.22 -6.03
CA GLY A 77 8.92 -8.43 -5.61
C GLY A 77 8.77 -6.92 -5.84
N THR A 78 7.58 -6.46 -6.22
CA THR A 78 7.25 -5.02 -6.15
C THR A 78 7.35 -4.57 -4.70
N HIS A 79 8.14 -3.53 -4.43
CA HIS A 79 8.26 -2.99 -3.07
C HIS A 79 6.89 -2.47 -2.61
N HIS A 80 6.27 -1.58 -3.39
CA HIS A 80 4.87 -1.17 -3.19
C HIS A 80 4.26 -0.61 -4.48
N MET A 81 2.93 -0.60 -4.52
CA MET A 81 2.12 0.21 -5.42
C MET A 81 1.15 1.03 -4.60
N THR A 82 0.85 2.24 -5.04
CA THR A 82 -0.19 3.07 -4.43
C THR A 82 -1.08 3.73 -5.47
N LEU A 83 -2.34 3.92 -5.10
CA LEU A 83 -3.29 4.79 -5.79
C LEU A 83 -3.68 5.90 -4.83
N SER A 84 -3.38 7.11 -5.21
CA SER A 84 -3.61 8.31 -4.41
C SER A 84 -4.13 9.44 -5.29
N THR A 85 -4.41 10.57 -4.69
CA THR A 85 -4.61 11.84 -5.42
C THR A 85 -3.62 12.88 -4.95
N PRO A 86 -3.06 13.70 -5.84
CA PRO A 86 -2.22 14.82 -5.45
C PRO A 86 -2.98 15.90 -4.66
N ALA A 87 -4.28 16.08 -4.95
CA ALA A 87 -5.17 16.98 -4.25
C ALA A 87 -6.64 16.60 -4.49
N LEU A 88 -7.48 16.61 -3.44
CA LEU A 88 -8.91 16.25 -3.54
C LEU A 88 -9.73 17.16 -4.45
N ASP A 89 -9.33 18.41 -4.59
CA ASP A 89 -10.00 19.40 -5.43
C ASP A 89 -9.46 19.46 -6.87
N GLY A 90 -8.51 18.57 -7.22
CA GLY A 90 -7.85 18.51 -8.52
C GLY A 90 -6.91 19.70 -8.80
N ASN A 91 -6.65 20.57 -7.82
CA ASN A 91 -5.85 21.80 -8.01
C ASN A 91 -4.41 21.62 -7.48
N HIS A 92 -3.67 20.67 -8.05
CA HIS A 92 -2.29 20.33 -7.64
C HIS A 92 -1.19 21.03 -8.46
N GLY A 93 -1.53 21.69 -9.57
CA GLY A 93 -0.57 22.45 -10.38
C GLY A 93 0.45 21.60 -11.16
N LEU A 94 0.29 20.27 -11.21
CA LEU A 94 1.13 19.35 -11.96
C LEU A 94 0.51 19.02 -13.31
N ASP A 95 1.32 18.76 -14.32
CA ASP A 95 0.87 18.25 -15.61
C ASP A 95 0.52 16.75 -15.52
N TYR A 96 -0.36 16.27 -16.39
CA TYR A 96 -0.56 14.83 -16.55
C TYR A 96 0.63 14.18 -17.23
N GLY A 97 1.00 12.98 -16.78
CA GLY A 97 2.14 12.26 -17.33
C GLY A 97 2.87 11.40 -16.31
N THR A 98 4.01 10.88 -16.73
CA THR A 98 4.86 10.00 -15.92
C THR A 98 6.08 10.76 -15.42
N TYR A 99 6.39 10.55 -14.14
CA TYR A 99 7.42 11.22 -13.38
C TYR A 99 8.32 10.20 -12.67
N ASN A 100 9.53 10.60 -12.34
CA ASN A 100 10.29 9.98 -11.25
C ASN A 100 9.65 10.41 -9.93
N CYS A 101 9.23 9.44 -9.09
CA CYS A 101 8.54 9.76 -7.84
C CYS A 101 9.44 10.50 -6.85
N GLU A 102 10.75 10.20 -6.79
CA GLU A 102 11.67 10.89 -5.89
C GLU A 102 11.71 12.40 -6.18
N GLU A 103 11.76 12.76 -7.49
CA GLU A 103 11.73 14.17 -7.91
C GLU A 103 10.35 14.79 -7.64
N LEU A 104 9.28 14.05 -7.93
CA LEU A 104 7.92 14.50 -7.72
C LEU A 104 7.65 14.77 -6.23
N TYR A 105 8.01 13.86 -5.34
CA TYR A 105 7.80 14.00 -3.90
C TYR A 105 8.69 15.07 -3.26
N ALA A 106 9.84 15.39 -3.81
CA ALA A 106 10.67 16.50 -3.36
C ALA A 106 10.01 17.88 -3.58
N GLU A 107 9.13 17.97 -4.58
CA GLU A 107 8.39 19.20 -4.93
C GLU A 107 6.92 19.16 -4.46
N MET A 108 6.41 18.02 -4.08
CA MET A 108 5.00 17.73 -3.79
C MET A 108 4.71 17.80 -2.29
N LEU A 109 3.83 18.44 -1.99
CA LEU A 109 2.43 18.52 -1.72
C LEU A 109 2.08 17.81 -0.42
N PRO A 110 1.83 18.59 0.63
CA PRO A 110 1.35 18.03 1.91
C PRO A 110 -0.07 17.42 1.82
N ASP A 111 -0.75 17.58 0.67
CA ASP A 111 -2.18 17.28 0.52
C ASP A 111 -2.49 15.97 -0.21
N GLN A 112 -1.45 15.13 -0.49
CA GLN A 112 -1.65 13.82 -1.09
C GLN A 112 -2.51 12.91 -0.19
N ILE A 113 -3.54 12.30 -0.78
CA ILE A 113 -4.43 11.38 -0.09
C ILE A 113 -4.33 9.99 -0.72
N LEU A 114 -3.94 9.02 0.09
CA LEU A 114 -3.88 7.62 -0.28
C LEU A 114 -5.28 7.00 -0.27
N PHE A 115 -5.66 6.34 -1.37
CA PHE A 115 -6.90 5.56 -1.47
C PHE A 115 -6.65 4.07 -1.28
N PHE A 116 -5.57 3.58 -1.87
CA PHE A 116 -5.21 2.18 -1.88
C PHE A 116 -3.69 2.06 -1.93
N GLY A 117 -3.14 1.10 -1.21
CA GLY A 117 -1.74 0.76 -1.26
C GLY A 117 -1.57 -0.74 -1.04
N HIS A 118 -0.58 -1.31 -1.69
CA HIS A 118 -0.18 -2.70 -1.50
C HIS A 118 1.33 -2.82 -1.59
N GLN A 119 1.89 -3.69 -0.77
CA GLN A 119 3.31 -3.93 -0.67
C GLN A 119 3.58 -5.44 -0.83
N GLY A 120 4.60 -5.80 -1.61
CA GLY A 120 5.12 -7.16 -1.72
C GLY A 120 4.38 -8.07 -2.69
N ALA A 121 3.29 -8.69 -2.28
CA ALA A 121 2.63 -9.77 -3.03
C ALA A 121 2.17 -9.38 -4.44
N GLY A 122 2.26 -10.34 -5.38
CA GLY A 122 1.94 -10.11 -6.80
C GLY A 122 0.46 -9.89 -7.10
N SER A 123 -0.48 -10.29 -6.23
CA SER A 123 -1.92 -10.09 -6.42
C SER A 123 -2.66 -10.11 -5.09
N GLY A 124 -3.84 -9.47 -5.07
CA GLY A 124 -4.71 -9.48 -3.91
C GLY A 124 -6.04 -8.79 -4.14
N THR A 125 -6.85 -8.78 -3.09
CA THR A 125 -8.15 -8.10 -3.07
C THR A 125 -8.33 -7.36 -1.75
N LEU A 126 -9.07 -6.25 -1.80
CA LEU A 126 -9.52 -5.52 -0.61
C LEU A 126 -11.02 -5.29 -0.75
N SER A 127 -11.80 -5.68 0.25
CA SER A 127 -13.24 -5.43 0.31
C SER A 127 -13.61 -4.65 1.56
N LEU A 128 -14.48 -3.66 1.41
CA LEU A 128 -15.10 -2.97 2.52
C LEU A 128 -16.34 -3.77 2.99
N PRO A 129 -16.79 -3.59 4.25
CA PRO A 129 -18.05 -4.16 4.69
C PRO A 129 -19.23 -3.71 3.81
N GLU A 130 -20.33 -4.49 3.84
CA GLU A 130 -21.54 -4.16 3.11
C GLU A 130 -22.05 -2.75 3.44
N GLY A 131 -22.31 -1.95 2.42
CA GLY A 131 -22.77 -0.57 2.55
C GLY A 131 -21.68 0.46 2.88
N ILE A 132 -20.47 0.03 3.16
CA ILE A 132 -19.35 0.95 3.40
C ILE A 132 -18.62 1.22 2.07
N ALA A 133 -18.28 2.48 1.79
CA ALA A 133 -17.60 2.84 0.56
C ALA A 133 -16.54 3.93 0.74
N ALA A 134 -15.51 3.89 -0.11
CA ALA A 134 -14.64 5.04 -0.40
C ALA A 134 -15.25 5.84 -1.54
N THR A 135 -15.53 7.13 -1.33
CA THR A 135 -16.17 7.96 -2.35
C THR A 135 -15.16 8.82 -3.10
N PHE A 136 -15.07 8.61 -4.39
CA PHE A 136 -14.25 9.40 -5.31
C PHE A 136 -15.06 10.58 -5.84
N PRO A 137 -14.65 11.84 -5.60
CA PRO A 137 -15.36 13.00 -6.10
C PRO A 137 -15.15 13.22 -7.61
N VAL A 138 -16.05 13.97 -8.23
CA VAL A 138 -15.86 14.46 -9.61
C VAL A 138 -14.63 15.37 -9.68
N GLY A 139 -13.84 15.25 -10.75
CA GLY A 139 -12.62 16.03 -10.94
C GLY A 139 -11.40 15.46 -10.20
N LEU A 140 -11.51 14.26 -9.64
CA LEU A 140 -10.39 13.58 -9.01
C LEU A 140 -9.33 13.22 -10.05
N ASP A 141 -8.08 13.57 -9.75
CA ASP A 141 -6.91 13.09 -10.46
C ASP A 141 -6.25 11.95 -9.69
N ILE A 142 -5.77 10.96 -10.41
CA ILE A 142 -5.10 9.79 -9.85
C ILE A 142 -3.59 9.98 -9.97
N LEU A 143 -2.91 9.75 -8.87
CA LEU A 143 -1.48 9.48 -8.82
C LEU A 143 -1.30 7.97 -8.59
N HIS A 144 -0.91 7.28 -9.64
CA HIS A 144 -0.55 5.86 -9.60
C HIS A 144 0.95 5.74 -9.46
N GLU A 145 1.38 5.11 -8.40
CA GLU A 145 2.79 4.93 -8.04
C GLU A 145 3.14 3.46 -8.02
N ILE A 146 4.34 3.12 -8.50
CA ILE A 146 4.95 1.81 -8.32
C ILE A 146 6.44 1.97 -8.02
N HIS A 147 6.91 1.21 -7.03
CA HIS A 147 8.31 1.13 -6.65
C HIS A 147 8.79 -0.31 -6.80
N TYR A 148 9.80 -0.50 -7.62
CA TYR A 148 10.34 -1.82 -7.96
C TYR A 148 11.86 -1.79 -8.04
N VAL A 149 12.50 -2.81 -7.47
CA VAL A 149 13.95 -3.04 -7.59
C VAL A 149 14.17 -4.26 -8.48
N ASN A 150 14.90 -4.09 -9.59
CA ASN A 150 15.30 -5.18 -10.47
C ASN A 150 16.68 -5.74 -10.05
N PRO A 151 16.76 -6.87 -9.33
CA PRO A 151 18.03 -7.47 -8.94
C PRO A 151 18.63 -8.37 -10.02
N THR A 152 18.00 -8.49 -11.19
CA THR A 152 18.37 -9.43 -12.25
C THR A 152 19.24 -8.80 -13.31
N PRO A 153 20.01 -9.60 -14.09
CA PRO A 153 20.81 -9.10 -15.21
C PRO A 153 20.00 -8.81 -16.48
N GLU A 154 18.68 -9.05 -16.48
CA GLU A 154 17.80 -8.82 -17.61
C GLU A 154 16.81 -7.69 -17.31
N PRO A 155 16.38 -6.93 -18.35
CA PRO A 155 15.29 -5.97 -18.17
C PRO A 155 14.00 -6.67 -17.73
N VAL A 156 13.24 -6.05 -16.82
CA VAL A 156 11.95 -6.55 -16.36
C VAL A 156 10.82 -5.70 -16.94
N GLN A 157 9.83 -6.35 -17.55
CA GLN A 157 8.56 -5.71 -17.90
C GLN A 157 7.75 -5.54 -16.62
N LEU A 158 7.69 -4.31 -16.13
CA LEU A 158 6.91 -3.94 -14.96
C LEU A 158 5.45 -3.74 -15.35
N TYR A 159 4.54 -4.24 -14.50
CA TYR A 159 3.10 -3.98 -14.59
C TYR A 159 2.49 -3.78 -13.21
N SER A 160 1.50 -2.91 -13.14
CA SER A 160 0.64 -2.71 -11.99
C SER A 160 -0.76 -2.39 -12.49
N TYR A 161 -1.70 -3.30 -12.24
CA TYR A 161 -3.10 -3.14 -12.62
C TYR A 161 -3.96 -3.27 -11.38
N ALA A 162 -4.94 -2.38 -11.24
CA ALA A 162 -5.92 -2.45 -10.17
C ALA A 162 -7.32 -2.18 -10.75
N ASN A 163 -8.30 -2.95 -10.31
CA ASN A 163 -9.71 -2.71 -10.55
C ASN A 163 -10.34 -2.21 -9.25
N ALA A 164 -11.12 -1.14 -9.34
CA ALA A 164 -11.96 -0.67 -8.25
C ALA A 164 -13.43 -0.82 -8.68
N TYR A 165 -14.22 -1.51 -7.89
CA TYR A 165 -15.64 -1.79 -8.17
C TYR A 165 -16.53 -0.92 -7.31
N THR A 166 -17.61 -0.45 -7.91
CA THR A 166 -18.51 0.53 -7.30
C THR A 166 -19.84 -0.06 -6.89
N ILE A 167 -20.43 0.54 -5.85
CA ILE A 167 -21.82 0.33 -5.45
C ILE A 167 -22.63 1.60 -5.70
N THR A 168 -23.95 1.45 -5.83
CA THR A 168 -24.85 2.58 -6.05
C THR A 168 -25.00 3.42 -4.80
N ASN A 169 -25.38 4.70 -4.96
CA ASN A 169 -25.65 5.58 -3.82
C ASN A 169 -26.71 5.04 -2.85
N GLY A 170 -27.66 4.23 -3.34
CA GLY A 170 -28.71 3.66 -2.51
C GLY A 170 -28.23 2.49 -1.62
N GLU A 171 -27.07 1.92 -1.93
CA GLU A 171 -26.45 0.84 -1.16
C GLU A 171 -25.48 1.38 -0.10
N VAL A 172 -25.04 2.65 -0.22
CA VAL A 172 -24.09 3.25 0.71
C VAL A 172 -24.79 3.62 2.01
N THR A 173 -24.35 3.03 3.12
CA THR A 173 -24.80 3.34 4.48
C THR A 173 -23.84 4.31 5.18
N ASP A 174 -22.52 4.15 4.94
CA ASP A 174 -21.50 5.05 5.46
C ASP A 174 -20.28 5.11 4.52
N ARG A 175 -19.38 6.06 4.77
CA ARG A 175 -18.19 6.29 3.97
C ARG A 175 -16.95 6.28 4.83
N ILE A 176 -15.91 5.60 4.32
CA ILE A 176 -14.61 5.59 4.98
C ILE A 176 -13.85 6.88 4.73
N TRP A 177 -13.01 7.20 5.69
CA TRP A 177 -11.90 8.11 5.61
C TRP A 177 -10.69 7.48 6.29
N GLY A 178 -9.50 7.98 6.03
CA GLY A 178 -8.32 7.45 6.69
C GLY A 178 -7.08 8.26 6.38
N GLY A 179 -6.00 7.87 7.00
CA GLY A 179 -4.71 8.51 6.83
C GLY A 179 -3.62 7.74 7.54
N GLN A 180 -2.40 8.21 7.36
CA GLN A 180 -1.23 7.71 8.07
C GLN A 180 -0.94 8.60 9.27
N VAL A 181 -0.64 7.95 10.38
CA VAL A 181 0.02 8.57 11.54
C VAL A 181 1.49 8.22 11.43
N ARG A 182 2.35 9.22 11.51
CA ARG A 182 3.79 9.11 11.25
C ARG A 182 4.58 9.56 12.45
N ASP A 183 5.66 8.87 12.73
CA ASP A 183 6.71 9.38 13.59
C ASP A 183 7.87 9.88 12.74
N GLU A 184 7.94 11.17 12.53
CA GLU A 184 9.00 11.81 11.74
C GLU A 184 10.24 12.15 12.59
N THR A 185 10.24 11.75 13.87
CA THR A 185 11.34 12.04 14.81
C THR A 185 12.32 10.88 14.97
N ILE A 186 12.03 9.72 14.37
CA ILE A 186 12.85 8.52 14.51
C ILE A 186 14.31 8.76 14.14
N GLU A 187 15.21 8.23 14.99
CA GLU A 187 16.66 8.26 14.78
C GLU A 187 17.27 6.94 15.26
N ILE A 188 17.54 6.03 14.33
CA ILE A 188 18.02 4.68 14.59
C ILE A 188 19.56 4.70 14.61
N PRO A 189 20.21 4.48 15.77
CA PRO A 189 21.66 4.51 15.86
C PRO A 189 22.35 3.47 14.99
N ALA A 190 23.57 3.75 14.53
CA ALA A 190 24.39 2.82 13.77
C ALA A 190 24.68 1.53 14.55
N ASN A 191 24.73 0.38 13.85
CA ASN A 191 25.08 -0.94 14.41
C ASN A 191 24.24 -1.29 15.65
N SER A 192 22.92 -1.07 15.61
CA SER A 192 22.05 -1.28 16.77
C SER A 192 20.70 -1.90 16.40
N GLU A 193 20.13 -2.65 17.35
CA GLU A 193 18.68 -2.86 17.42
C GLU A 193 18.09 -1.68 18.22
N HIS A 194 17.05 -1.07 17.68
CA HIS A 194 16.44 0.11 18.25
C HIS A 194 14.92 0.03 18.20
N THR A 195 14.24 0.49 19.22
CA THR A 195 12.77 0.53 19.29
C THR A 195 12.31 1.89 19.72
N GLU A 196 11.38 2.45 18.98
CA GLU A 196 10.65 3.67 19.35
C GLU A 196 9.16 3.42 19.35
N TRP A 197 8.42 4.22 20.10
CA TRP A 197 6.97 4.18 20.18
C TRP A 197 6.37 5.57 20.08
N THR A 198 5.15 5.63 19.56
CA THR A 198 4.38 6.86 19.36
C THR A 198 2.97 6.64 19.84
N ARG A 199 2.43 7.61 20.59
CA ARG A 199 1.03 7.67 21.00
C ARG A 199 0.29 8.73 20.22
N CYS A 200 -0.88 8.37 19.70
CA CYS A 200 -1.79 9.32 19.11
C CYS A 200 -3.20 9.17 19.67
N VAL A 201 -3.99 10.24 19.65
CA VAL A 201 -5.39 10.24 20.06
C VAL A 201 -6.27 10.76 18.93
N MET A 202 -7.40 10.10 18.71
CA MET A 202 -8.41 10.57 17.76
C MET A 202 -9.03 11.87 18.26
N ASN A 203 -9.13 12.87 17.38
CA ASN A 203 -9.79 14.12 17.69
C ASN A 203 -11.32 14.09 17.49
N ARG A 204 -11.87 12.95 17.05
CA ARG A 204 -13.29 12.64 16.83
C ARG A 204 -13.59 11.21 17.23
N ASP A 205 -14.86 10.92 17.53
CA ASP A 205 -15.35 9.55 17.66
C ASP A 205 -15.33 8.89 16.29
N VAL A 206 -14.72 7.70 16.21
CA VAL A 206 -14.62 6.93 14.95
C VAL A 206 -14.83 5.43 15.20
N GLU A 207 -15.20 4.73 14.14
CA GLU A 207 -15.20 3.28 14.06
C GLU A 207 -14.11 2.85 13.08
N VAL A 208 -13.05 2.24 13.60
CA VAL A 208 -11.88 1.84 12.80
C VAL A 208 -12.12 0.49 12.15
N HIS A 209 -12.10 0.46 10.82
CA HIS A 209 -12.30 -0.74 10.01
C HIS A 209 -11.00 -1.44 9.65
N PHE A 210 -9.92 -0.68 9.43
CA PHE A 210 -8.62 -1.24 9.07
C PHE A 210 -7.48 -0.54 9.83
N LEU A 211 -6.49 -1.35 10.18
CA LEU A 211 -5.17 -0.91 10.59
C LEU A 211 -4.12 -1.60 9.72
N ALA A 212 -3.07 -0.87 9.37
CA ALA A 212 -1.91 -1.41 8.72
C ALA A 212 -0.63 -0.71 9.21
N SER A 213 0.48 -1.42 9.11
CA SER A 213 1.81 -0.91 9.43
C SER A 213 2.60 -0.61 8.16
N HIS A 214 3.58 0.29 8.27
CA HIS A 214 4.57 0.51 7.23
C HIS A 214 5.91 0.87 7.86
N THR A 215 6.94 0.12 7.49
CA THR A 215 8.36 0.38 7.74
C THR A 215 9.13 0.09 6.46
N HIS A 216 10.41 0.42 6.41
CA HIS A 216 11.31 0.01 5.34
C HIS A 216 12.14 -1.23 5.74
N GLU A 217 13.20 -1.51 5.00
CA GLU A 217 13.98 -2.75 5.05
C GLU A 217 14.56 -3.11 6.43
N LYS A 218 14.88 -2.11 7.24
CA LYS A 218 15.46 -2.36 8.58
C LYS A 218 14.40 -2.68 9.64
N GLY A 219 13.11 -2.52 9.31
CA GLY A 219 11.99 -2.87 10.18
C GLY A 219 11.95 -4.37 10.48
N LYS A 220 11.93 -4.72 11.77
CA LYS A 220 11.85 -6.11 12.27
C LYS A 220 10.51 -6.41 12.92
N ARG A 221 9.88 -5.38 13.47
CA ARG A 221 8.61 -5.53 14.17
C ARG A 221 7.87 -4.22 14.23
N PHE A 222 6.56 -4.30 14.04
CA PHE A 222 5.60 -3.24 14.26
C PHE A 222 4.49 -3.74 15.16
N ASP A 223 4.23 -3.06 16.27
CA ASP A 223 3.16 -3.41 17.20
C ASP A 223 2.17 -2.25 17.35
N ILE A 224 0.88 -2.57 17.59
CA ILE A 224 -0.14 -1.59 17.95
C ILE A 224 -0.87 -2.06 19.19
N ALA A 225 -1.09 -1.13 20.13
CA ALA A 225 -1.92 -1.27 21.33
C ALA A 225 -2.96 -0.15 21.35
N GLN A 226 -4.09 -0.35 22.02
CA GLN A 226 -5.04 0.74 22.28
C GLN A 226 -4.48 1.67 23.37
N PHE A 227 -4.71 2.96 23.21
CA PHE A 227 -4.37 4.00 24.17
C PHE A 227 -5.65 4.75 24.53
N ASP A 228 -6.04 4.74 25.82
CA ASP A 228 -7.26 5.38 26.31
C ASP A 228 -7.11 6.88 26.60
N GLY A 229 -5.97 7.47 26.23
CA GLY A 229 -5.56 8.84 26.56
C GLY A 229 -4.72 8.91 27.85
N THR A 230 -4.54 7.80 28.56
CA THR A 230 -3.81 7.72 29.83
C THR A 230 -2.95 6.47 29.94
N THR A 231 -3.52 5.33 29.58
CA THR A 231 -2.91 4.00 29.68
C THR A 231 -2.94 3.26 28.36
N THR A 232 -1.90 2.47 28.12
CA THR A 232 -1.78 1.60 26.94
C THR A 232 -2.22 0.18 27.33
N SER A 233 -3.01 -0.46 26.46
CA SER A 233 -3.45 -1.84 26.62
C SER A 233 -2.34 -2.84 26.28
N GLU A 234 -2.68 -4.15 26.29
CA GLU A 234 -1.83 -5.15 25.65
C GLU A 234 -1.83 -4.95 24.11
N VAL A 235 -0.72 -5.33 23.48
CA VAL A 235 -0.57 -5.31 22.02
C VAL A 235 -1.59 -6.26 21.39
N PHE A 236 -2.34 -5.79 20.42
CA PHE A 236 -3.37 -6.56 19.71
C PHE A 236 -3.10 -6.73 18.21
N TYR A 237 -2.17 -5.96 17.66
CA TYR A 237 -1.67 -6.09 16.28
C TYR A 237 -0.15 -6.20 16.33
N SER A 238 0.41 -7.14 15.57
CA SER A 238 1.86 -7.28 15.39
C SER A 238 2.16 -7.67 13.96
N ASN A 239 3.15 -7.03 13.37
CA ASN A 239 3.72 -7.39 12.07
C ASN A 239 5.24 -7.54 12.22
N THR A 240 5.82 -8.57 11.60
CA THR A 240 7.27 -8.83 11.56
C THR A 240 7.82 -8.98 10.15
N ASP A 241 6.98 -8.72 9.16
CA ASP A 241 7.35 -8.72 7.75
C ASP A 241 7.13 -7.32 7.16
N TRP A 242 8.22 -6.56 7.02
CA TRP A 242 8.15 -5.23 6.45
C TRP A 242 7.78 -5.25 4.96
N HIS A 243 8.10 -6.36 4.26
CA HIS A 243 7.88 -6.49 2.82
C HIS A 243 6.42 -6.81 2.47
N ASP A 244 5.71 -7.53 3.36
CA ASP A 244 4.27 -7.82 3.20
C ASP A 244 3.52 -7.45 4.50
N PRO A 245 3.30 -6.14 4.74
CA PRO A 245 2.69 -5.69 5.98
C PRO A 245 1.24 -6.16 6.11
N LEU A 246 0.91 -6.66 7.29
CA LEU A 246 -0.43 -7.14 7.61
C LEU A 246 -1.44 -5.98 7.56
N ILE A 247 -2.43 -6.08 6.65
CA ILE A 247 -3.63 -5.24 6.66
C ILE A 247 -4.70 -5.99 7.46
N THR A 248 -5.04 -5.48 8.64
CA THR A 248 -6.04 -6.12 9.49
C THR A 248 -7.38 -5.41 9.38
N GLN A 249 -8.39 -6.15 8.96
CA GLN A 249 -9.78 -5.71 8.95
C GLN A 249 -10.48 -6.11 10.25
N TYR A 250 -11.27 -5.20 10.82
CA TYR A 250 -12.06 -5.41 12.04
C TYR A 250 -13.54 -5.47 11.69
N ASP A 251 -14.18 -6.60 12.06
CA ASP A 251 -15.63 -6.82 11.97
C ASP A 251 -16.10 -7.53 13.26
N PRO A 252 -16.79 -6.83 14.17
CA PRO A 252 -17.21 -5.42 14.09
C PRO A 252 -16.00 -4.46 14.19
N PRO A 253 -16.15 -3.20 13.70
CA PRO A 253 -15.10 -2.20 13.76
C PRO A 253 -14.72 -1.83 15.20
N LEU A 254 -13.47 -1.35 15.38
CA LEU A 254 -13.01 -0.90 16.68
C LEU A 254 -13.61 0.49 16.98
N VAL A 255 -14.36 0.62 18.04
CA VAL A 255 -14.89 1.91 18.49
C VAL A 255 -13.81 2.68 19.22
N VAL A 256 -13.41 3.85 18.70
CA VAL A 256 -12.39 4.71 19.28
C VAL A 256 -12.99 6.09 19.53
N PRO A 257 -13.30 6.43 20.80
CA PRO A 257 -13.83 7.75 21.13
C PRO A 257 -12.75 8.84 21.00
N ALA A 258 -13.16 10.07 20.82
CA ALA A 258 -12.28 11.24 20.85
C ALA A 258 -11.51 11.29 22.17
N GLY A 259 -10.18 11.51 22.08
CA GLY A 259 -9.25 11.48 23.20
C GLY A 259 -8.67 10.11 23.54
N ALA A 260 -9.21 9.02 22.96
CA ALA A 260 -8.56 7.72 22.89
C ALA A 260 -7.92 7.48 21.52
N GLY A 261 -7.07 6.49 21.40
CA GLY A 261 -6.38 6.19 20.15
C GLY A 261 -5.47 4.98 20.25
N PHE A 262 -4.22 5.14 19.84
CA PHE A 262 -3.29 4.05 19.73
C PHE A 262 -1.89 4.44 20.25
N GLU A 263 -1.18 3.45 20.77
CA GLU A 263 0.26 3.43 20.87
C GLU A 263 0.77 2.43 19.83
N TYR A 264 1.66 2.87 18.95
CA TYR A 264 2.34 1.98 18.04
C TYR A 264 3.84 2.08 18.20
N SER A 265 4.55 1.00 17.93
CA SER A 265 6.00 0.95 18.07
C SER A 265 6.63 0.21 16.90
N CYS A 266 7.83 0.67 16.54
CA CYS A 266 8.67 0.05 15.52
C CYS A 266 9.97 -0.39 16.14
N THR A 267 10.42 -1.60 15.80
CA THR A 267 11.75 -2.10 16.11
C THR A 267 12.51 -2.32 14.82
N TRP A 268 13.73 -1.80 14.75
CA TRP A 268 14.61 -1.90 13.60
C TRP A 268 15.94 -2.57 13.99
N GLU A 269 16.60 -3.14 12.98
CA GLU A 269 17.99 -3.59 13.08
C GLU A 269 18.83 -2.82 12.05
N ASN A 270 19.52 -1.78 12.51
CA ASN A 270 20.45 -1.02 11.70
C ASN A 270 21.83 -1.68 11.74
N ASP A 271 22.16 -2.43 10.69
CA ASP A 271 23.45 -3.11 10.49
C ASP A 271 24.49 -2.25 9.77
N THR A 272 24.16 -0.97 9.52
CA THR A 272 25.06 0.00 8.86
C THR A 272 25.91 0.75 9.88
N ASP A 273 26.98 1.40 9.40
CA ASP A 273 27.88 2.23 10.20
C ASP A 273 27.41 3.70 10.35
N GLN A 274 26.20 4.01 9.84
CA GLN A 274 25.58 5.33 9.91
C GLN A 274 24.22 5.25 10.62
N PRO A 275 23.82 6.30 11.35
CA PRO A 275 22.45 6.40 11.84
C PRO A 275 21.48 6.52 10.65
N ILE A 276 20.24 6.04 10.84
CA ILE A 276 19.16 6.14 9.86
C ILE A 276 18.05 6.98 10.49
N SER A 277 17.58 7.99 9.74
CA SER A 277 16.49 8.88 10.16
C SER A 277 15.23 8.62 9.33
N TYR A 278 14.13 9.28 9.71
CA TYR A 278 12.90 9.30 8.92
C TYR A 278 13.14 9.83 7.51
N GLY A 279 12.53 9.17 6.51
CA GLY A 279 12.56 9.61 5.13
C GLY A 279 11.86 8.65 4.19
N SER A 280 11.69 9.07 2.93
CA SER A 280 10.90 8.35 1.93
C SER A 280 11.73 7.47 1.00
N THR A 281 13.07 7.54 1.08
CA THR A 281 13.94 6.73 0.21
C THR A 281 14.17 5.33 0.81
N SER A 282 14.61 4.40 -0.02
CA SER A 282 14.95 3.03 0.41
C SER A 282 16.11 2.96 1.45
N LYS A 283 16.82 4.07 1.67
CA LYS A 283 17.91 4.18 2.65
C LYS A 283 17.48 4.77 3.99
N ASP A 284 16.32 5.38 4.00
CA ASP A 284 15.69 5.96 5.18
C ASP A 284 14.78 4.91 5.84
N GLU A 285 14.20 5.24 6.99
CA GLU A 285 13.21 4.40 7.64
C GLU A 285 11.93 5.15 7.93
N MET A 286 10.86 4.40 8.14
CA MET A 286 9.55 4.89 8.55
C MET A 286 8.99 4.09 9.72
N CYS A 287 8.13 4.73 10.49
CA CYS A 287 7.24 4.12 11.46
C CYS A 287 5.84 4.73 11.26
N ASN A 288 5.08 4.16 10.35
CA ASN A 288 3.79 4.72 9.96
C ASN A 288 2.66 3.73 10.24
N MET A 289 1.63 4.18 10.94
CA MET A 289 0.39 3.45 11.15
C MET A 289 -0.70 4.01 10.24
N THR A 290 -1.32 3.16 9.42
CA THR A 290 -2.50 3.53 8.63
C THR A 290 -3.76 3.23 9.42
N ILE A 291 -4.69 4.19 9.47
CA ILE A 291 -6.00 4.06 10.10
C ILE A 291 -7.05 4.36 9.04
N VAL A 292 -8.03 3.44 8.87
CA VAL A 292 -9.21 3.64 8.01
C VAL A 292 -10.45 3.48 8.84
N HIS A 293 -11.34 4.48 8.82
CA HIS A 293 -12.47 4.60 9.73
C HIS A 293 -13.74 5.14 9.07
N THR A 294 -14.85 4.98 9.73
CA THR A 294 -16.10 5.73 9.53
C THR A 294 -16.37 6.61 10.77
N PRO A 295 -17.20 7.68 10.65
CA PRO A 295 -17.70 8.27 9.41
C PRO A 295 -16.60 8.97 8.62
N MET A 296 -16.88 9.26 7.34
CA MET A 296 -16.03 10.14 6.54
C MET A 296 -16.06 11.55 7.12
N ASP A 297 -14.97 11.94 7.75
CA ASP A 297 -14.73 13.29 8.26
C ASP A 297 -13.30 13.72 7.91
N LEU A 298 -13.15 14.70 7.01
CA LEU A 298 -11.85 15.21 6.56
C LEU A 298 -11.03 15.85 7.71
N GLY A 299 -11.68 16.20 8.80
CA GLY A 299 -11.04 16.74 9.99
C GLY A 299 -10.66 15.67 11.04
N ALA A 300 -11.11 14.42 10.85
CA ALA A 300 -10.77 13.35 11.77
C ALA A 300 -9.34 12.86 11.53
N ARG A 301 -8.55 12.81 12.59
CA ARG A 301 -7.19 12.32 12.56
C ARG A 301 -6.76 11.84 13.94
N CYS A 302 -5.78 10.95 13.98
CA CYS A 302 -5.08 10.58 15.20
C CYS A 302 -3.92 11.56 15.39
N GLU A 303 -4.05 12.44 16.36
CA GLU A 303 -3.05 13.47 16.67
C GLU A 303 -1.96 12.87 17.57
N VAL A 304 -0.69 12.94 17.15
CA VAL A 304 0.44 12.49 17.96
C VAL A 304 0.54 13.34 19.21
N VAL A 305 0.52 12.70 20.36
CA VAL A 305 0.58 13.37 21.68
C VAL A 305 1.87 13.10 22.42
N GLU A 306 2.55 11.99 22.15
CA GLU A 306 3.79 11.60 22.81
C GLU A 306 4.60 10.63 21.93
N THR A 307 5.91 10.73 21.94
CA THR A 307 6.85 9.75 21.38
C THR A 307 7.84 9.28 22.44
N SER A 308 8.58 8.20 22.14
CA SER A 308 9.65 7.69 23.01
C SER A 308 10.73 8.73 23.32
N ASP A 309 10.92 9.71 22.45
CA ASP A 309 11.86 10.81 22.63
C ASP A 309 11.32 11.93 23.55
N GLY A 310 10.08 11.78 24.02
CA GLY A 310 9.43 12.75 24.88
C GLY A 310 8.99 14.02 24.16
N VAL A 311 8.90 14.01 22.83
CA VAL A 311 8.35 15.11 22.03
C VAL A 311 6.84 15.10 22.19
N LEU A 312 6.35 16.03 23.01
CA LEU A 312 4.92 16.33 23.08
C LEU A 312 4.59 17.22 21.88
N TRP A 313 3.90 16.66 20.91
CA TRP A 313 3.32 17.47 19.86
C TRP A 313 2.02 18.09 20.39
N SER A 314 2.03 19.38 20.58
CA SER A 314 0.82 20.16 20.85
C SER A 314 0.41 20.81 19.52
N PRO A 315 -0.78 20.50 18.98
CA PRO A 315 -1.27 21.10 17.74
C PRO A 315 -1.47 22.61 17.87
#